data_599060cff970f0a82de9aa4408442897
#
_entry.id   599060cff970f0a82de9aa4408442897
#
_cell.length_a   1.000
_cell.length_b   1.000
_cell.length_c   1.000
_cell.angle_alpha   90.00
_cell.angle_beta   90.00
_cell.angle_gamma   90.00
#
_symmetry.space_group_name_H-M   'P 1'
#
loop_
_entity.id
_entity.type
_entity.pdbx_description
1 polymer ?
#
loop_
_entity_poly.entity_id
_entity_poly.type
_entity_poly.pdbx_seq_one_letter_code
_entity_poly.pdbx_strand_id
1 'polypeptide(L)'
;MKNIKAIFIDLDGTLVGHEGIVAQESVDILHELIEKGIKVVISTGRNYIQAKKITKNIKGLWYITNNGAYVVNDNHILLFSKPLEQSKFLKFVDEALEFKGLDIFVQNHEKIVTNST
;
A
#
# COMPACT_ATOMS: atom_id res chain seq x y z
N MET A 1 25.12 10.48 -2.02
CA MET A 1 24.36 9.40 -1.31
C MET A 1 25.13 8.09 -1.41
N LYS A 2 26.26 8.03 -0.74
CA LYS A 2 27.04 6.79 -0.66
C LYS A 2 26.24 5.74 0.13
N ASN A 3 26.06 4.56 -0.44
CA ASN A 3 25.50 3.35 0.20
C ASN A 3 23.97 3.29 0.42
N ILE A 4 23.18 4.20 -0.14
CA ILE A 4 21.71 4.04 -0.11
C ILE A 4 21.33 2.96 -1.14
N LYS A 5 20.68 1.91 -0.68
CA LYS A 5 20.24 0.77 -1.50
C LYS A 5 18.74 0.76 -1.75
N ALA A 6 17.98 1.36 -0.87
CA ALA A 6 16.54 1.44 -0.97
C ALA A 6 16.01 2.71 -0.32
N ILE A 7 14.90 3.21 -0.82
CA ILE A 7 14.10 4.25 -0.20
C ILE A 7 12.68 3.74 0.01
N PHE A 8 12.09 4.09 1.13
CA PHE A 8 10.72 3.74 1.48
C PHE A 8 9.91 5.04 1.54
N ILE A 9 8.83 5.10 0.78
CA ILE A 9 8.04 6.30 0.62
C ILE A 9 6.60 6.02 1.00
N ASP A 10 6.06 6.82 1.92
CA ASP A 10 4.63 6.84 2.21
C ASP A 10 3.87 7.45 1.03
N LEU A 11 2.66 6.98 0.81
CA LEU A 11 1.85 7.37 -0.33
C LEU A 11 1.04 8.64 -0.03
N ASP A 12 0.04 8.52 0.82
CA ASP A 12 -0.89 9.61 1.12
C ASP A 12 -0.25 10.70 1.99
N GLY A 13 -0.28 11.94 1.50
CA GLY A 13 0.31 13.08 2.17
C GLY A 13 1.83 13.20 2.03
N THR A 14 2.48 12.29 1.30
CA THR A 14 3.93 12.32 1.04
C THR A 14 4.21 12.32 -0.46
N LEU A 15 4.05 11.18 -1.14
CA LEU A 15 4.23 11.10 -2.59
C LEU A 15 3.03 11.68 -3.34
N VAL A 16 1.85 11.57 -2.76
CA VAL A 16 0.57 11.99 -3.32
C VAL A 16 -0.03 13.07 -2.42
N GLY A 17 -0.32 14.23 -3.00
CA GLY A 17 -1.01 15.32 -2.32
C GLY A 17 -2.53 15.17 -2.33
N HIS A 18 -3.23 16.27 -2.06
CA HIS A 18 -4.71 16.31 -2.01
C HIS A 18 -5.40 15.90 -3.31
N GLU A 19 -4.72 16.07 -4.44
CA GLU A 19 -5.27 15.74 -5.76
C GLU A 19 -5.28 14.24 -6.08
N GLY A 20 -4.63 13.43 -5.25
CA GLY A 20 -4.56 11.98 -5.46
C GLY A 20 -3.68 11.56 -6.64
N ILE A 21 -2.79 12.45 -7.10
CA ILE A 21 -1.93 12.26 -8.27
C ILE A 21 -0.48 12.41 -7.86
N VAL A 22 0.39 11.59 -8.42
CA VAL A 22 1.85 11.76 -8.31
C VAL A 22 2.31 12.79 -9.33
N ALA A 23 3.00 13.82 -8.88
CA ALA A 23 3.53 14.86 -9.76
C ALA A 23 4.55 14.26 -10.76
N GLN A 24 4.55 14.75 -11.99
CA GLN A 24 5.45 14.25 -13.03
C GLN A 24 6.93 14.38 -12.64
N GLU A 25 7.31 15.44 -11.95
CA GLU A 25 8.67 15.60 -11.42
C GLU A 25 9.07 14.48 -10.47
N SER A 26 8.15 14.05 -9.61
CA SER A 26 8.38 12.92 -8.70
C SER A 26 8.52 11.60 -9.49
N VAL A 27 7.68 11.39 -10.49
CA VAL A 27 7.78 10.22 -11.38
C VAL A 27 9.17 10.14 -12.04
N ASP A 28 9.64 11.25 -12.56
CA ASP A 28 10.94 11.33 -13.26
C ASP A 28 12.12 11.04 -12.32
N ILE A 29 12.09 11.63 -11.11
CA ILE A 29 13.11 11.40 -10.09
C ILE A 29 13.13 9.94 -9.64
N LEU A 30 11.97 9.34 -9.41
CA LEU A 30 11.90 7.95 -8.98
C LEU A 30 12.38 6.99 -10.04
N HIS A 31 12.08 7.24 -11.33
CA HIS A 31 12.65 6.46 -12.43
C HIS A 31 14.19 6.59 -12.49
N GLU A 32 14.72 7.79 -12.30
CA GLU A 32 16.17 8.00 -12.26
C GLU A 32 16.84 7.21 -11.12
N LEU A 33 16.24 7.19 -9.93
CA LEU A 33 16.74 6.41 -8.81
C LEU A 33 16.71 4.90 -9.09
N ILE A 34 15.62 4.42 -9.69
CA ILE A 34 15.49 3.01 -10.07
C ILE A 34 16.55 2.61 -11.10
N GLU A 35 16.79 3.45 -12.11
CA GLU A 35 17.84 3.22 -13.10
C GLU A 35 19.24 3.16 -12.48
N LYS A 36 19.48 3.90 -11.41
CA LYS A 36 20.71 3.84 -10.61
C LYS A 36 20.82 2.61 -9.70
N GLY A 37 19.85 1.72 -9.73
CA GLY A 37 19.83 0.49 -8.94
C GLY A 37 19.31 0.66 -7.51
N ILE A 38 18.70 1.79 -7.18
CA ILE A 38 18.07 2.03 -5.89
C ILE A 38 16.66 1.43 -5.91
N LYS A 39 16.34 0.60 -4.94
CA LYS A 39 14.98 0.08 -4.78
C LYS A 39 14.07 1.17 -4.25
N VAL A 40 13.00 1.45 -4.95
CA VAL A 40 11.97 2.38 -4.52
C VAL A 40 10.76 1.58 -4.03
N VAL A 41 10.43 1.73 -2.77
CA VAL A 41 9.41 0.95 -2.08
C VAL A 41 8.28 1.87 -1.63
N ILE A 42 7.08 1.63 -2.11
CA ILE A 42 5.88 2.29 -1.60
C ILE A 42 5.43 1.58 -0.32
N SER A 43 5.29 2.34 0.75
CA SER A 43 4.87 1.82 2.07
C SER A 43 3.59 2.53 2.50
N THR A 44 2.46 1.80 2.52
CA THR A 44 1.13 2.40 2.68
C THR A 44 0.16 1.47 3.42
N GLY A 45 -0.82 2.08 4.09
CA GLY A 45 -1.99 1.38 4.62
C GLY A 45 -3.01 0.97 3.56
N ARG A 46 -2.94 1.57 2.36
CA ARG A 46 -3.82 1.19 1.25
C ARG A 46 -3.58 -0.26 0.83
N ASN A 47 -4.59 -0.88 0.22
CA ASN A 47 -4.38 -2.20 -0.38
C ASN A 47 -3.55 -2.11 -1.68
N TYR A 48 -3.05 -3.26 -2.12
CA TYR A 48 -2.14 -3.35 -3.26
C TYR A 48 -2.74 -2.79 -4.56
N ILE A 49 -3.98 -3.10 -4.87
CA ILE A 49 -4.65 -2.63 -6.09
C ILE A 49 -4.80 -1.11 -6.10
N GLN A 50 -5.16 -0.52 -4.96
CA GLN A 50 -5.25 0.94 -4.83
C GLN A 50 -3.88 1.61 -5.00
N ALA A 51 -2.86 1.07 -4.34
CA ALA A 51 -1.50 1.60 -4.45
C ALA A 51 -0.98 1.55 -5.88
N LYS A 52 -1.17 0.43 -6.58
CA LYS A 52 -0.81 0.28 -8.01
C LYS A 52 -1.54 1.27 -8.90
N LYS A 53 -2.82 1.47 -8.66
CA LYS A 53 -3.62 2.43 -9.45
C LYS A 53 -3.10 3.85 -9.33
N ILE A 54 -2.75 4.27 -8.12
CA ILE A 54 -2.22 5.62 -7.87
C ILE A 54 -0.84 5.80 -8.49
N THR A 55 0.01 4.78 -8.44
CA THR A 55 1.39 4.82 -8.94
C THR A 55 1.57 4.25 -10.34
N LYS A 56 0.49 4.15 -11.10
CA LYS A 56 0.47 3.50 -12.44
C LYS A 56 1.48 4.05 -13.43
N ASN A 57 1.91 5.30 -13.28
CA ASN A 57 2.89 5.96 -14.15
C ASN A 57 4.34 5.69 -13.74
N ILE A 58 4.58 4.96 -12.66
CA ILE A 58 5.92 4.63 -12.17
C ILE A 58 6.14 3.13 -12.32
N LYS A 59 7.14 2.74 -13.08
CA LYS A 59 7.53 1.34 -13.26
C LYS A 59 8.69 0.96 -12.33
N GLY A 60 8.74 -0.29 -11.92
CA GLY A 60 9.84 -0.81 -11.12
C GLY A 60 9.72 -0.57 -9.62
N LEU A 61 8.52 -0.26 -9.13
CA LEU A 61 8.26 -0.07 -7.70
C LEU A 61 8.10 -1.41 -6.98
N TRP A 62 8.59 -1.43 -5.75
CA TRP A 62 8.24 -2.40 -4.73
C TRP A 62 7.08 -1.88 -3.90
N TYR A 63 6.29 -2.77 -3.30
CA TYR A 63 5.11 -2.38 -2.52
C TYR A 63 5.07 -3.11 -1.18
N ILE A 64 4.92 -2.33 -0.12
CA ILE A 64 4.50 -2.78 1.20
C ILE A 64 3.12 -2.18 1.43
N THR A 65 2.09 -2.99 1.43
CA THR A 65 0.70 -2.55 1.49
C THR A 65 -0.05 -3.20 2.64
N ASN A 66 -1.30 -2.80 2.85
CA ASN A 66 -2.13 -3.34 3.93
C ASN A 66 -1.42 -3.23 5.31
N ASN A 67 -0.79 -2.08 5.58
CA ASN A 67 -0.02 -1.84 6.80
C ASN A 67 1.11 -2.87 7.06
N GLY A 68 1.75 -3.34 6.01
CA GLY A 68 2.85 -4.31 6.10
C GLY A 68 2.45 -5.77 5.95
N ALA A 69 1.16 -6.07 5.84
CA ALA A 69 0.68 -7.45 5.72
C ALA A 69 0.84 -8.07 4.33
N TYR A 70 1.18 -7.26 3.33
CA TYR A 70 1.30 -7.70 1.94
C TYR A 70 2.47 -7.01 1.26
N VAL A 71 3.45 -7.78 0.80
CA VAL A 71 4.68 -7.26 0.19
C VAL A 71 4.91 -7.88 -1.17
N VAL A 72 5.14 -7.04 -2.17
CA VAL A 72 5.33 -7.42 -3.57
C VAL A 72 6.60 -6.75 -4.12
N ASN A 73 7.39 -7.47 -4.90
CA ASN A 73 8.57 -6.91 -5.54
C ASN A 73 8.25 -6.14 -6.84
N ASP A 74 9.30 -5.60 -7.48
CA ASP A 74 9.21 -4.83 -8.72
C ASP A 74 8.72 -5.65 -9.94
N ASN A 75 8.74 -6.97 -9.86
CA ASN A 75 8.16 -7.87 -10.86
C ASN A 75 6.75 -8.35 -10.50
N HIS A 76 6.11 -7.70 -9.51
CA HIS A 76 4.79 -8.06 -8.98
C HIS A 76 4.71 -9.48 -8.40
N ILE A 77 5.84 -10.01 -7.93
CA ILE A 77 5.90 -11.31 -7.26
C ILE A 77 5.64 -11.08 -5.76
N LEU A 78 4.69 -11.84 -5.22
CA LEU A 78 4.39 -11.81 -3.79
C LEU A 78 5.55 -12.38 -2.99
N LEU A 79 6.12 -11.57 -2.08
CA LEU A 79 7.22 -11.95 -1.20
C LEU A 79 6.74 -12.32 0.20
N PHE A 80 5.68 -11.68 0.67
CA PHE A 80 5.17 -11.85 2.02
C PHE A 80 3.68 -11.55 2.05
N SER A 81 2.91 -12.40 2.73
CA SER A 81 1.51 -12.16 3.04
C SER A 81 1.18 -12.75 4.40
N LYS A 82 0.62 -11.93 5.27
CA LYS A 82 0.19 -12.37 6.60
C LYS A 82 -1.25 -11.91 6.86
N PRO A 83 -2.24 -12.67 6.42
CA PRO A 83 -3.64 -12.38 6.70
C PRO A 83 -3.93 -12.55 8.19
N LEU A 84 -5.01 -11.92 8.64
CA LEU A 84 -5.54 -12.15 9.97
C LEU A 84 -6.03 -13.60 10.10
N GLU A 85 -5.81 -14.19 11.27
CA GLU A 85 -6.36 -15.49 11.59
C GLU A 85 -7.90 -15.43 11.56
N GLN A 86 -8.53 -16.31 10.79
CA GLN A 86 -9.97 -16.23 10.51
C GLN A 86 -10.84 -16.23 11.78
N SER A 87 -10.54 -17.09 12.74
CA SER A 87 -11.32 -17.18 13.98
C SER A 87 -11.25 -15.89 14.80
N LYS A 88 -10.08 -15.30 14.92
CA LYS A 88 -9.88 -14.04 15.63
C LYS A 88 -10.53 -12.87 14.91
N PHE A 89 -10.43 -12.86 13.58
CA PHE A 89 -11.06 -11.87 12.74
C PHE A 89 -12.59 -11.89 12.89
N LEU A 90 -13.22 -13.06 12.78
CA LEU A 90 -14.66 -13.20 12.91
C LEU A 90 -15.15 -12.79 14.29
N LYS A 91 -14.44 -13.18 15.35
CA LYS A 91 -14.76 -12.76 16.72
C LYS A 91 -14.69 -11.24 16.87
N PHE A 92 -13.65 -10.60 16.34
CA PHE A 92 -13.51 -9.15 16.38
C PHE A 92 -14.66 -8.45 15.66
N VAL A 93 -15.03 -8.92 14.46
CA VAL A 93 -16.15 -8.34 13.69
C VAL A 93 -17.46 -8.49 14.45
N ASP A 94 -17.76 -9.65 15.01
CA ASP A 94 -18.98 -9.89 15.79
C ASP A 94 -19.07 -8.96 17.00
N GLU A 95 -17.97 -8.78 17.73
CA GLU A 95 -17.93 -7.85 18.86
C GLU A 95 -18.07 -6.39 18.39
N ALA A 96 -17.41 -6.01 17.32
CA ALA A 96 -17.48 -4.64 16.79
C ALA A 96 -18.87 -4.27 16.27
N LEU A 97 -19.61 -5.20 15.69
CA LEU A 97 -20.98 -4.98 15.20
C LEU A 97 -21.99 -4.70 16.30
N GLU A 98 -21.66 -5.02 17.57
CA GLU A 98 -22.50 -4.69 18.72
C GLU A 98 -22.50 -3.19 19.05
N PHE A 99 -21.49 -2.44 18.57
CA PHE A 99 -21.39 -1.00 18.79
C PHE A 99 -22.17 -0.24 17.72
N LYS A 100 -23.14 0.57 18.16
CA LYS A 100 -23.93 1.42 17.26
C LYS A 100 -23.09 2.58 16.75
N GLY A 101 -23.20 2.87 15.45
CA GLY A 101 -22.51 3.99 14.80
C GLY A 101 -21.03 3.75 14.51
N LEU A 102 -20.59 2.51 14.62
CA LEU A 102 -19.23 2.14 14.25
C LEU A 102 -19.18 1.69 12.79
N ASP A 103 -18.36 2.35 12.01
CA ASP A 103 -18.04 1.93 10.64
C ASP A 103 -16.85 0.97 10.67
N ILE A 104 -17.05 -0.20 10.09
CA ILE A 104 -16.04 -1.24 10.01
C ILE A 104 -15.60 -1.37 8.54
N PHE A 105 -14.30 -1.27 8.32
CA PHE A 105 -13.67 -1.48 7.03
C PHE A 105 -12.71 -2.67 7.11
N VAL A 106 -12.93 -3.65 6.27
CA VAL A 106 -12.06 -4.82 6.13
C VAL A 106 -11.49 -4.83 4.73
N GLN A 107 -10.19 -4.99 4.66
CA GLN A 107 -9.53 -5.00 3.35
C GLN A 107 -8.59 -6.20 3.19
N ASN A 108 -8.52 -6.70 1.98
CA ASN A 108 -7.42 -7.54 1.51
C ASN A 108 -6.63 -6.78 0.43
N HIS A 109 -5.75 -7.46 -0.29
CA HIS A 109 -4.93 -6.84 -1.33
C HIS A 109 -5.72 -6.28 -2.52
N GLU A 110 -6.98 -6.67 -2.69
CA GLU A 110 -7.83 -6.30 -3.83
C GLU A 110 -9.06 -5.49 -3.45
N LYS A 111 -9.67 -5.79 -2.32
CA LYS A 111 -11.02 -5.32 -1.98
C LYS A 111 -11.09 -4.68 -0.60
N ILE A 112 -12.01 -3.75 -0.49
CA ILE A 112 -12.48 -3.20 0.78
C ILE A 112 -13.95 -3.57 0.93
N VAL A 113 -14.30 -4.06 2.10
CA VAL A 113 -15.68 -4.37 2.49
C VAL A 113 -16.02 -3.55 3.73
N THR A 114 -17.22 -3.01 3.78
CA THR A 114 -17.69 -2.20 4.90
C THR A 114 -19.13 -2.54 5.25
N ASN A 115 -19.49 -2.29 6.52
CA ASN A 115 -20.87 -2.32 6.98
C ASN A 115 -21.59 -0.98 6.78
N SER A 116 -20.90 0.06 6.33
CA SER A 116 -21.51 1.34 5.98
C SER A 116 -22.36 1.22 4.74
N THR A 117 -23.52 1.83 4.79
CA THR A 117 -24.46 1.91 3.66
C THR A 117 -24.32 3.25 2.93
#